data_bb29ab0a2ba074799c4dbf53ebac145b
#
_entry.id   bb29ab0a2ba074799c4dbf53ebac145b
#
_cell.length_a   1.000
_cell.length_b   1.000
_cell.length_c   1.000
_cell.angle_alpha   90.00
_cell.angle_beta   90.00
_cell.angle_gamma   90.00
#
_symmetry.space_group_name_H-M   'P 1'
#
loop_
_entity.id
_entity.type
_entity.pdbx_description
1 polymer ?
#
loop_
_entity_poly.entity_id
_entity_poly.type
_entity_poly.pdbx_seq_one_letter_code
_entity_poly.pdbx_strand_id
1 'polypeptide(L)'
;TALMGDDFTNSGLFMFVADKAADLSAGNLYVAKISQTSAKGGPAAASDFSIKWIHLGHATSAEIEALANTVVPTDIMDVKYTDPNDTSYKKIGYDGANNWVKLAPNSKLPADKLTQAAAFLETHRYAALQGASMAFTKMEGTTVNIKDKIAYSAMSRIEKSMTTDEYDVKVAQLKSGAVYAHELKGGQVDNNGKAINSEWVSTRMYVPEGLAGEDIAKDALGNTSNIDKISCPDNLKFSEKMRTLFIGEDSGYHVNNYLWAYNVDTKKLARILSTPAGAESTGLHAVDEVNGYTYIMSNFQHPGDMTFVPAVETAVRPLINQNFKDGYSAAVGYLAFKA
;
A
#
# COMPACT_ATOMS: atom_id res chain seq x y z
N THR A 1 -4.74 16.52 0.37
CA THR A 1 -5.23 15.14 0.19
C THR A 1 -4.10 14.17 0.47
N ALA A 2 -4.36 13.12 1.25
CA ALA A 2 -3.46 11.99 1.45
C ALA A 2 -4.15 10.73 0.92
N LEU A 3 -3.43 9.90 0.17
CA LEU A 3 -3.86 8.58 -0.28
C LEU A 3 -3.10 7.55 0.55
N MET A 4 -3.79 6.54 1.07
CA MET A 4 -3.23 5.58 2.04
C MET A 4 -3.64 4.17 1.65
N GLY A 5 -2.68 3.26 1.66
CA GLY A 5 -2.90 1.82 1.60
C GLY A 5 -2.82 1.20 2.99
N ASP A 6 -2.78 -0.11 3.02
CA ASP A 6 -2.59 -0.88 4.25
C ASP A 6 -1.93 -2.24 3.95
N ASP A 7 -0.97 -2.61 4.78
CA ASP A 7 -0.08 -3.75 4.59
C ASP A 7 -0.63 -5.06 5.15
N PHE A 8 -1.87 -5.41 4.85
CA PHE A 8 -2.38 -6.75 5.19
C PHE A 8 -3.47 -7.27 4.24
N THR A 9 -3.93 -8.48 4.44
CA THR A 9 -4.99 -9.10 3.64
C THR A 9 -6.35 -8.48 3.97
N ASN A 10 -7.20 -8.30 2.96
CA ASN A 10 -8.46 -7.55 3.07
C ASN A 10 -8.23 -6.06 3.37
N SER A 11 -7.21 -5.49 2.76
CA SER A 11 -6.88 -4.08 2.81
C SER A 11 -7.83 -3.24 1.93
N GLY A 12 -8.05 -2.00 2.34
CA GLY A 12 -8.77 -0.97 1.59
C GLY A 12 -7.83 0.12 1.06
N LEU A 13 -8.30 0.87 0.08
CA LEU A 13 -7.67 2.12 -0.31
C LEU A 13 -8.41 3.27 0.38
N PHE A 14 -7.68 4.07 1.16
CA PHE A 14 -8.22 5.18 1.93
C PHE A 14 -7.75 6.52 1.38
N MET A 15 -8.55 7.55 1.60
CA MET A 15 -8.21 8.93 1.25
C MET A 15 -8.64 9.87 2.36
N PHE A 16 -7.71 10.73 2.80
CA PHE A 16 -8.02 11.84 3.70
C PHE A 16 -7.97 13.16 2.95
N VAL A 17 -9.03 13.95 3.04
CA VAL A 17 -9.11 15.29 2.45
C VAL A 17 -9.15 16.29 3.57
N ALA A 18 -8.05 17.00 3.75
CA ALA A 18 -7.91 18.04 4.77
C ALA A 18 -8.83 19.24 4.49
N ASP A 19 -9.33 19.86 5.54
CA ASP A 19 -10.17 21.07 5.45
C ASP A 19 -9.40 22.27 4.92
N LYS A 20 -8.07 22.30 5.18
CA LYS A 20 -7.15 23.37 4.72
C LYS A 20 -5.95 22.76 4.02
N ALA A 21 -5.42 23.50 3.05
CA ALA A 21 -4.18 23.13 2.38
C ALA A 21 -3.01 23.09 3.38
N ALA A 22 -2.16 22.06 3.26
CA ALA A 22 -0.98 21.82 4.10
C ALA A 22 -1.27 21.69 5.63
N ASP A 23 -2.51 21.40 6.02
CA ASP A 23 -2.92 21.22 7.41
C ASP A 23 -3.73 19.92 7.54
N LEU A 24 -3.16 18.89 8.15
CA LEU A 24 -3.80 17.58 8.36
C LEU A 24 -4.55 17.47 9.70
N SER A 25 -4.67 18.57 10.44
CA SER A 25 -5.29 18.56 11.78
C SER A 25 -6.81 18.39 11.78
N ALA A 26 -7.46 18.56 10.61
CA ALA A 26 -8.90 18.36 10.46
C ALA A 26 -9.22 17.97 9.00
N GLY A 27 -10.22 17.10 8.81
CA GLY A 27 -10.65 16.71 7.47
C GLY A 27 -11.59 15.52 7.44
N ASN A 28 -11.89 15.13 6.20
CA ASN A 28 -12.81 14.04 5.88
C ASN A 28 -12.04 12.79 5.49
N LEU A 29 -12.43 11.65 6.05
CA LEU A 29 -11.91 10.34 5.73
C LEU A 29 -12.85 9.61 4.78
N TYR A 30 -12.28 9.03 3.74
CA TYR A 30 -12.99 8.26 2.72
C TYR A 30 -12.34 6.90 2.53
N VAL A 31 -13.12 5.92 2.04
CA VAL A 31 -12.62 4.62 1.59
C VAL A 31 -13.14 4.31 0.19
N ALA A 32 -12.36 3.60 -0.59
CA ALA A 32 -12.69 3.28 -1.97
C ALA A 32 -13.78 2.20 -2.08
N LYS A 33 -14.70 2.41 -3.02
CA LYS A 33 -15.54 1.39 -3.62
C LYS A 33 -15.04 1.14 -5.04
N ILE A 34 -14.53 -0.06 -5.27
CA ILE A 34 -13.90 -0.46 -6.52
C ILE A 34 -14.92 -1.13 -7.44
N SER A 35 -14.84 -0.79 -8.72
CA SER A 35 -15.51 -1.54 -9.79
C SER A 35 -14.45 -1.98 -10.78
N GLN A 36 -14.23 -3.29 -10.88
CA GLN A 36 -13.28 -3.86 -11.82
C GLN A 36 -13.77 -3.68 -13.26
N THR A 37 -12.96 -2.99 -14.09
CA THR A 37 -13.23 -2.73 -15.51
C THR A 37 -12.51 -3.72 -16.42
N SER A 38 -11.40 -4.29 -15.94
CA SER A 38 -10.70 -5.39 -16.60
C SER A 38 -11.42 -6.74 -16.40
N ALA A 39 -11.06 -7.75 -17.19
CA ALA A 39 -11.62 -9.09 -17.07
C ALA A 39 -11.38 -9.69 -15.68
N LYS A 40 -12.43 -10.19 -15.02
CA LYS A 40 -12.30 -10.88 -13.73
C LYS A 40 -11.46 -12.14 -13.87
N GLY A 41 -10.51 -12.34 -12.97
CA GLY A 41 -9.56 -13.46 -13.02
C GLY A 41 -8.48 -13.32 -14.10
N GLY A 42 -8.47 -12.20 -14.85
CA GLY A 42 -7.43 -11.88 -15.82
C GLY A 42 -6.09 -11.57 -15.19
N PRO A 43 -5.01 -11.42 -16.00
CA PRO A 43 -3.67 -11.12 -15.50
C PRO A 43 -3.64 -9.86 -14.63
N ALA A 44 -2.97 -9.91 -13.48
CA ALA A 44 -2.82 -8.77 -12.59
C ALA A 44 -2.17 -7.57 -13.29
N ALA A 45 -1.21 -7.81 -14.19
CA ALA A 45 -0.56 -6.77 -14.99
C ALA A 45 -1.52 -6.02 -15.95
N ALA A 46 -2.71 -6.58 -16.24
CA ALA A 46 -3.74 -5.95 -17.07
C ALA A 46 -4.94 -5.46 -16.23
N SER A 47 -4.82 -5.43 -14.91
CA SER A 47 -5.91 -5.01 -14.04
C SER A 47 -6.18 -3.50 -14.18
N ASP A 48 -7.47 -3.18 -14.14
CA ASP A 48 -7.99 -1.83 -14.30
C ASP A 48 -9.28 -1.70 -13.49
N PHE A 49 -9.37 -0.64 -12.70
CA PHE A 49 -10.45 -0.43 -11.74
C PHE A 49 -10.93 1.01 -11.80
N SER A 50 -12.24 1.24 -11.84
CA SER A 50 -12.83 2.53 -11.52
C SER A 50 -13.07 2.65 -10.02
N ILE A 51 -12.97 3.86 -9.49
CA ILE A 51 -13.03 4.12 -8.04
C ILE A 51 -14.15 5.14 -7.76
N LYS A 52 -15.01 4.80 -6.81
CA LYS A 52 -15.93 5.72 -6.13
C LYS A 52 -15.55 5.78 -4.66
N TRP A 53 -15.93 6.85 -3.97
CA TRP A 53 -15.53 7.09 -2.60
C TRP A 53 -16.72 7.05 -1.64
N ILE A 54 -16.60 6.27 -0.58
CA ILE A 54 -17.54 6.22 0.55
C ILE A 54 -17.00 7.16 1.62
N HIS A 55 -17.79 8.14 2.04
CA HIS A 55 -17.45 9.01 3.15
C HIS A 55 -17.61 8.25 4.47
N LEU A 56 -16.55 8.16 5.26
CA LEU A 56 -16.57 7.51 6.57
C LEU A 56 -16.87 8.48 7.70
N GLY A 57 -16.34 9.69 7.65
CA GLY A 57 -16.55 10.70 8.67
C GLY A 57 -15.63 11.91 8.54
N HIS A 58 -15.89 12.90 9.38
CA HIS A 58 -15.05 14.09 9.56
C HIS A 58 -14.60 14.17 11.01
N ALA A 59 -13.36 14.59 11.25
CA ALA A 59 -12.86 14.86 12.60
C ALA A 59 -11.70 15.86 12.58
N THR A 60 -11.44 16.42 13.75
CA THR A 60 -10.19 17.11 14.09
C THR A 60 -9.27 16.18 14.88
N SER A 61 -7.95 16.43 14.84
CA SER A 61 -6.98 15.69 15.66
C SER A 61 -7.31 15.71 17.14
N ALA A 62 -7.78 16.87 17.67
CA ALA A 62 -8.17 17.01 19.07
C ALA A 62 -9.38 16.14 19.44
N GLU A 63 -10.37 16.00 18.55
CA GLU A 63 -11.52 15.13 18.77
C GLU A 63 -11.09 13.66 18.82
N ILE A 64 -10.21 13.24 17.91
CA ILE A 64 -9.72 11.86 17.86
C ILE A 64 -8.84 11.54 19.08
N GLU A 65 -7.97 12.46 19.49
CA GLU A 65 -7.18 12.32 20.71
C GLU A 65 -8.07 12.17 21.94
N ALA A 66 -9.10 13.00 22.08
CA ALA A 66 -10.06 12.91 23.19
C ALA A 66 -10.80 11.56 23.18
N LEU A 67 -11.26 11.09 22.03
CA LEU A 67 -11.89 9.78 21.89
C LEU A 67 -10.92 8.65 22.25
N ALA A 68 -9.71 8.63 21.68
CA ALA A 68 -8.73 7.60 21.92
C ALA A 68 -8.33 7.46 23.41
N ASN A 69 -8.37 8.56 24.15
CA ASN A 69 -8.10 8.57 25.60
C ASN A 69 -9.29 8.14 26.46
N THR A 70 -10.50 8.00 25.92
CA THR A 70 -11.72 7.78 26.70
C THR A 70 -12.46 6.49 26.36
N VAL A 71 -12.23 5.92 25.17
CA VAL A 71 -12.93 4.71 24.71
C VAL A 71 -11.97 3.52 24.58
N VAL A 72 -12.52 2.33 24.68
CA VAL A 72 -11.85 1.07 24.32
C VAL A 72 -12.54 0.48 23.09
N PRO A 73 -11.87 -0.43 22.33
CA PRO A 73 -12.44 -0.97 21.09
C PRO A 73 -13.87 -1.54 21.22
N THR A 74 -14.19 -2.14 22.37
CA THR A 74 -15.52 -2.69 22.65
C THR A 74 -16.61 -1.63 22.90
N ASP A 75 -16.26 -0.38 23.17
CA ASP A 75 -17.21 0.75 23.21
C ASP A 75 -17.58 1.22 21.79
N ILE A 76 -16.76 0.85 20.78
CA ILE A 76 -16.92 1.27 19.39
C ILE A 76 -17.59 0.17 18.56
N MET A 77 -17.09 -1.05 18.67
CA MET A 77 -17.50 -2.17 17.81
C MET A 77 -17.63 -3.47 18.58
N ASP A 78 -18.71 -4.20 18.32
CA ASP A 78 -18.89 -5.57 18.79
C ASP A 78 -18.39 -6.52 17.67
N VAL A 79 -17.32 -7.27 17.97
CA VAL A 79 -16.64 -8.16 17.04
C VAL A 79 -16.74 -9.60 17.51
N LYS A 80 -17.16 -10.49 16.62
CA LYS A 80 -17.15 -11.95 16.83
C LYS A 80 -16.21 -12.58 15.82
N TYR A 81 -15.44 -13.56 16.26
CA TYR A 81 -14.49 -14.32 15.43
C TYR A 81 -15.06 -15.64 14.92
N THR A 82 -16.29 -15.98 15.36
CA THR A 82 -17.07 -17.11 14.88
C THR A 82 -18.48 -16.60 14.57
N ASP A 83 -19.17 -17.27 13.64
CA ASP A 83 -20.54 -16.88 13.26
C ASP A 83 -21.47 -16.89 14.50
N PRO A 84 -22.02 -15.75 14.91
CA PRO A 84 -22.92 -15.68 16.07
C PRO A 84 -24.34 -16.18 15.75
N ASN A 85 -24.63 -16.55 14.49
CA ASN A 85 -25.99 -16.86 14.00
C ASN A 85 -27.00 -15.72 14.30
N ASP A 86 -26.54 -14.46 14.23
CA ASP A 86 -27.30 -13.25 14.48
C ASP A 86 -27.17 -12.29 13.28
N THR A 87 -28.28 -12.07 12.58
CA THR A 87 -28.33 -11.24 11.35
C THR A 87 -28.02 -9.77 11.56
N SER A 88 -27.96 -9.31 12.81
CA SER A 88 -27.53 -7.95 13.13
C SER A 88 -26.04 -7.73 12.92
N TYR A 89 -25.25 -8.81 12.84
CA TYR A 89 -23.83 -8.72 12.48
C TYR A 89 -23.64 -8.86 10.98
N LYS A 90 -22.69 -8.10 10.46
CA LYS A 90 -22.20 -8.24 9.10
C LYS A 90 -20.90 -9.05 9.09
N LYS A 91 -20.87 -10.11 8.28
CA LYS A 91 -19.61 -10.84 7.99
C LYS A 91 -18.70 -9.97 7.13
N ILE A 92 -17.45 -9.84 7.52
CA ILE A 92 -16.40 -9.13 6.79
C ILE A 92 -15.11 -9.96 6.73
N GLY A 93 -14.26 -9.70 5.74
CA GLY A 93 -12.85 -10.12 5.76
C GLY A 93 -12.00 -9.11 6.53
N TYR A 94 -11.11 -9.59 7.37
CA TYR A 94 -10.16 -8.79 8.13
C TYR A 94 -8.88 -9.58 8.34
N ASP A 95 -7.77 -9.11 7.79
CA ASP A 95 -6.45 -9.76 7.82
C ASP A 95 -6.49 -11.26 7.49
N GLY A 96 -7.18 -11.60 6.39
CA GLY A 96 -7.31 -12.97 5.90
C GLY A 96 -8.26 -13.87 6.72
N ALA A 97 -8.91 -13.36 7.76
CA ALA A 97 -9.87 -14.07 8.57
C ALA A 97 -11.29 -13.49 8.44
N ASN A 98 -12.31 -14.29 8.71
CA ASN A 98 -13.67 -13.80 8.80
C ASN A 98 -13.94 -13.22 10.19
N ASN A 99 -14.51 -12.03 10.22
CA ASN A 99 -15.07 -11.42 11.42
C ASN A 99 -16.56 -11.12 11.18
N TRP A 100 -17.35 -11.13 12.24
CA TRP A 100 -18.74 -10.66 12.26
C TRP A 100 -18.82 -9.43 13.14
N VAL A 101 -19.24 -8.33 12.56
CA VAL A 101 -19.12 -7.00 13.19
C VAL A 101 -20.42 -6.23 13.16
N LYS A 102 -20.63 -5.41 14.18
CA LYS A 102 -21.62 -4.34 14.24
C LYS A 102 -21.10 -3.23 15.15
N LEU A 103 -21.64 -2.01 15.03
CA LEU A 103 -21.37 -0.97 16.01
C LEU A 103 -21.81 -1.44 17.40
N ALA A 104 -21.07 -1.03 18.43
CA ALA A 104 -21.34 -1.47 19.81
C ALA A 104 -22.76 -1.07 20.27
N PRO A 105 -23.65 -2.02 20.56
CA PRO A 105 -25.05 -1.71 20.87
C PRO A 105 -25.25 -1.01 22.24
N ASN A 106 -24.26 -1.20 23.12
CA ASN A 106 -24.24 -0.62 24.47
C ASN A 106 -23.15 0.43 24.62
N SER A 107 -22.80 1.12 23.53
CA SER A 107 -21.80 2.19 23.57
C SER A 107 -22.24 3.30 24.54
N LYS A 108 -21.24 3.82 25.27
CA LYS A 108 -21.43 5.01 26.11
C LYS A 108 -21.42 6.30 25.31
N LEU A 109 -21.05 6.22 24.03
CA LEU A 109 -20.94 7.37 23.14
C LEU A 109 -22.31 7.71 22.53
N PRO A 110 -22.64 9.00 22.35
CA PRO A 110 -23.71 9.44 21.47
C PRO A 110 -23.52 8.88 20.05
N ALA A 111 -24.59 8.68 19.28
CA ALA A 111 -24.56 8.01 17.99
C ALA A 111 -23.60 8.67 16.97
N ASP A 112 -23.55 10.01 16.94
CA ASP A 112 -22.62 10.76 16.09
C ASP A 112 -21.15 10.55 16.50
N LYS A 113 -20.87 10.52 17.81
CA LYS A 113 -19.53 10.23 18.34
C LYS A 113 -19.14 8.77 18.18
N LEU A 114 -20.08 7.85 18.24
CA LEU A 114 -19.83 6.44 17.95
C LEU A 114 -19.43 6.22 16.51
N THR A 115 -20.12 6.83 15.54
CA THR A 115 -19.75 6.74 14.13
C THR A 115 -18.42 7.44 13.84
N GLN A 116 -18.13 8.58 14.48
CA GLN A 116 -16.85 9.25 14.39
C GLN A 116 -15.72 8.36 14.95
N ALA A 117 -15.90 7.77 16.13
CA ALA A 117 -14.94 6.84 16.71
C ALA A 117 -14.71 5.61 15.81
N ALA A 118 -15.78 5.03 15.25
CA ALA A 118 -15.68 3.92 14.32
C ALA A 118 -14.88 4.28 13.05
N ALA A 119 -15.12 5.46 12.48
CA ALA A 119 -14.42 5.92 11.29
C ALA A 119 -12.91 6.11 11.50
N PHE A 120 -12.48 6.59 12.68
CA PHE A 120 -11.08 6.97 12.90
C PHE A 120 -10.29 6.04 13.83
N LEU A 121 -10.96 5.20 14.64
CA LEU A 121 -10.30 4.29 15.60
C LEU A 121 -10.54 2.81 15.28
N GLU A 122 -11.58 2.47 14.50
CA GLU A 122 -11.90 1.13 14.00
C GLU A 122 -12.10 1.16 12.48
N THR A 123 -11.30 1.94 11.79
CA THR A 123 -11.45 2.35 10.38
C THR A 123 -11.69 1.18 9.45
N HIS A 124 -10.91 0.10 9.53
CA HIS A 124 -11.01 -1.05 8.65
C HIS A 124 -12.34 -1.77 8.75
N ARG A 125 -12.72 -2.15 9.98
CA ARG A 125 -13.98 -2.86 10.20
C ARG A 125 -15.18 -1.97 9.88
N TYR A 126 -15.07 -0.68 10.20
CA TYR A 126 -16.11 0.27 9.86
C TYR A 126 -16.24 0.49 8.36
N ALA A 127 -15.14 0.61 7.63
CA ALA A 127 -15.13 0.70 6.17
C ALA A 127 -15.80 -0.53 5.53
N ALA A 128 -15.44 -1.73 5.96
CA ALA A 128 -16.08 -2.97 5.51
C ALA A 128 -17.57 -2.99 5.85
N LEU A 129 -17.96 -2.53 7.04
CA LEU A 129 -19.37 -2.41 7.46
C LEU A 129 -20.15 -1.43 6.55
N GLN A 130 -19.52 -0.35 6.10
CA GLN A 130 -20.10 0.61 5.15
C GLN A 130 -20.13 0.11 3.69
N GLY A 131 -19.57 -1.06 3.39
CA GLY A 131 -19.61 -1.68 2.07
C GLY A 131 -18.45 -1.29 1.15
N ALA A 132 -17.35 -0.82 1.73
CA ALA A 132 -16.10 -0.56 1.01
C ALA A 132 -15.54 -1.83 0.35
N SER A 133 -14.68 -1.63 -0.63
CA SER A 133 -13.95 -2.73 -1.28
C SER A 133 -12.68 -3.04 -0.47
N MET A 134 -12.80 -4.04 0.40
CA MET A 134 -11.72 -4.52 1.26
C MET A 134 -11.09 -5.78 0.65
N ALA A 135 -10.59 -5.65 -0.58
CA ALA A 135 -10.11 -6.79 -1.37
C ALA A 135 -8.59 -6.80 -1.56
N PHE A 136 -7.91 -5.67 -1.37
CA PHE A 136 -6.49 -5.56 -1.64
C PHE A 136 -5.62 -6.32 -0.64
N THR A 137 -4.39 -6.63 -1.07
CA THR A 137 -3.39 -7.30 -0.24
C THR A 137 -2.07 -6.54 -0.31
N LYS A 138 -1.41 -6.33 0.83
CA LYS A 138 -0.05 -5.80 0.88
C LYS A 138 0.09 -4.50 0.09
N MET A 139 -0.75 -3.51 0.40
CA MET A 139 -0.66 -2.17 -0.21
C MET A 139 0.25 -1.29 0.63
N GLU A 140 1.43 -0.97 0.08
CA GLU A 140 2.54 -0.33 0.76
C GLU A 140 2.68 1.16 0.38
N GLY A 141 3.88 1.58 -0.02
CA GLY A 141 4.24 2.96 -0.28
C GLY A 141 3.39 3.66 -1.34
N THR A 142 3.21 4.97 -1.15
CA THR A 142 2.52 5.84 -2.11
C THR A 142 3.37 7.06 -2.45
N THR A 143 3.24 7.55 -3.69
CA THR A 143 3.87 8.79 -4.14
C THR A 143 3.02 9.45 -5.23
N VAL A 144 3.35 10.69 -5.61
CA VAL A 144 2.58 11.44 -6.61
C VAL A 144 3.49 12.11 -7.64
N ASN A 145 3.08 12.02 -8.90
CA ASN A 145 3.52 12.82 -10.03
C ASN A 145 2.52 13.97 -10.19
N ILE A 146 2.89 15.12 -9.70
CA ILE A 146 2.02 16.30 -9.62
C ILE A 146 1.70 16.82 -11.01
N LYS A 147 2.72 16.87 -11.89
CA LYS A 147 2.59 17.39 -13.25
C LYS A 147 1.52 16.64 -14.05
N ASP A 148 1.51 15.31 -13.96
CA ASP A 148 0.60 14.48 -14.73
C ASP A 148 -0.70 14.15 -13.97
N LYS A 149 -0.84 14.58 -12.70
CA LYS A 149 -1.94 14.21 -11.81
C LYS A 149 -2.10 12.69 -11.70
N ILE A 150 -0.99 11.98 -11.49
CA ILE A 150 -0.94 10.53 -11.29
C ILE A 150 -0.32 10.25 -9.92
N ALA A 151 -1.05 9.55 -9.04
CA ALA A 151 -0.44 8.93 -7.87
C ALA A 151 -0.01 7.50 -8.21
N TYR A 152 0.93 6.97 -7.44
CA TYR A 152 1.35 5.57 -7.51
C TYR A 152 1.21 4.93 -6.14
N SER A 153 0.79 3.66 -6.11
CA SER A 153 0.81 2.82 -4.91
C SER A 153 1.47 1.47 -5.21
N ALA A 154 2.28 1.02 -4.29
CA ALA A 154 2.86 -0.30 -4.34
C ALA A 154 1.83 -1.33 -3.89
N MET A 155 1.66 -2.41 -4.64
CA MET A 155 0.96 -3.61 -4.25
C MET A 155 1.99 -4.72 -4.17
N SER A 156 2.56 -4.91 -3.00
CA SER A 156 3.71 -5.78 -2.78
C SER A 156 3.41 -7.24 -3.16
N ARG A 157 2.18 -7.70 -2.91
CA ARG A 157 1.72 -9.02 -3.34
C ARG A 157 0.27 -8.97 -3.81
N ILE A 158 -0.03 -9.65 -4.89
CA ILE A 158 -1.39 -9.81 -5.40
C ILE A 158 -1.80 -11.27 -5.21
N GLU A 159 -2.50 -11.54 -4.13
CA GLU A 159 -2.87 -12.88 -3.70
C GLU A 159 -4.15 -12.88 -2.83
N LYS A 160 -4.51 -14.03 -2.27
CA LYS A 160 -5.58 -14.17 -1.25
C LYS A 160 -6.89 -13.47 -1.65
N SER A 161 -7.28 -12.39 -0.94
CA SER A 161 -8.54 -11.66 -1.16
C SER A 161 -8.66 -11.06 -2.56
N MET A 162 -7.54 -10.79 -3.25
CA MET A 162 -7.56 -10.29 -4.64
C MET A 162 -7.81 -11.39 -5.68
N THR A 163 -7.79 -12.66 -5.32
CA THR A 163 -7.86 -13.80 -6.26
C THR A 163 -9.15 -14.60 -6.17
N THR A 164 -10.07 -14.23 -5.28
CA THR A 164 -11.33 -14.95 -5.02
C THR A 164 -12.54 -14.21 -5.58
N ASP A 165 -13.67 -14.89 -5.70
CA ASP A 165 -14.97 -14.29 -6.08
C ASP A 165 -15.70 -13.62 -4.90
N GLU A 166 -15.13 -13.66 -3.71
CA GLU A 166 -15.77 -13.17 -2.48
C GLU A 166 -15.82 -11.63 -2.42
N TYR A 167 -14.90 -10.95 -3.13
CA TYR A 167 -14.74 -9.50 -3.07
C TYR A 167 -14.94 -8.83 -4.42
N ASP A 168 -14.91 -7.49 -4.43
CA ASP A 168 -15.12 -6.66 -5.62
C ASP A 168 -14.00 -6.80 -6.68
N VAL A 169 -12.82 -7.26 -6.26
CA VAL A 169 -11.64 -7.44 -7.13
C VAL A 169 -11.35 -8.93 -7.28
N LYS A 170 -11.13 -9.38 -8.52
CA LYS A 170 -10.62 -10.71 -8.83
C LYS A 170 -9.64 -10.64 -9.98
N VAL A 171 -8.37 -10.93 -9.71
CA VAL A 171 -7.30 -11.02 -10.70
C VAL A 171 -6.51 -12.31 -10.53
N ALA A 172 -5.72 -12.71 -11.53
CA ALA A 172 -4.79 -13.81 -11.39
C ALA A 172 -3.72 -13.46 -10.33
N GLN A 173 -3.30 -14.47 -9.58
CA GLN A 173 -2.25 -14.31 -8.59
C GLN A 173 -0.96 -13.80 -9.24
N LEU A 174 -0.28 -12.86 -8.58
CA LEU A 174 1.05 -12.37 -8.92
C LEU A 174 1.78 -12.05 -7.60
N LYS A 175 2.55 -13.01 -7.11
CA LYS A 175 3.27 -12.86 -5.83
C LYS A 175 4.35 -11.80 -5.88
N SER A 176 4.93 -11.59 -7.05
CA SER A 176 5.90 -10.52 -7.30
C SER A 176 5.29 -9.12 -7.28
N GLY A 177 3.97 -9.00 -7.22
CA GLY A 177 3.26 -7.73 -7.09
C GLY A 177 3.35 -6.79 -8.29
N ALA A 178 2.88 -5.58 -8.11
CA ALA A 178 2.88 -4.53 -9.13
C ALA A 178 2.83 -3.14 -8.49
N VAL A 179 3.22 -2.11 -9.24
CA VAL A 179 2.90 -0.72 -8.90
C VAL A 179 1.68 -0.29 -9.70
N TYR A 180 0.70 0.24 -9.00
CA TYR A 180 -0.52 0.80 -9.59
C TYR A 180 -0.39 2.32 -9.76
N ALA A 181 -0.90 2.83 -10.88
CA ALA A 181 -1.09 4.25 -11.12
C ALA A 181 -2.54 4.65 -10.86
N HIS A 182 -2.76 5.81 -10.30
CA HIS A 182 -4.08 6.39 -9.99
C HIS A 182 -4.28 7.69 -10.76
N GLU A 183 -5.30 7.77 -11.61
CA GLU A 183 -5.70 9.03 -12.22
C GLU A 183 -6.39 9.92 -11.18
N LEU A 184 -5.88 11.14 -11.00
CA LEU A 184 -6.40 12.09 -10.02
C LEU A 184 -7.21 13.19 -10.70
N LYS A 185 -8.45 13.41 -10.25
CA LYS A 185 -9.38 14.40 -10.83
C LYS A 185 -10.14 15.13 -9.75
N GLY A 186 -10.36 16.43 -9.95
CA GLY A 186 -11.29 17.23 -9.16
C GLY A 186 -12.75 17.01 -9.54
N GLY A 187 -13.66 17.72 -8.84
CA GLY A 187 -15.09 17.70 -9.14
C GLY A 187 -15.80 16.38 -8.86
N GLN A 188 -15.23 15.54 -7.98
CA GLN A 188 -15.82 14.26 -7.58
C GLN A 188 -16.84 14.43 -6.47
N VAL A 189 -17.75 13.46 -6.36
CA VAL A 189 -18.72 13.38 -5.28
C VAL A 189 -18.58 12.04 -4.53
N ASP A 190 -18.95 12.04 -3.26
CA ASP A 190 -18.99 10.82 -2.45
C ASP A 190 -20.27 9.99 -2.70
N ASN A 191 -20.41 8.88 -1.96
CA ASN A 191 -21.58 8.00 -2.02
C ASN A 191 -22.90 8.66 -1.63
N ASN A 192 -22.87 9.82 -0.97
CA ASN A 192 -24.05 10.61 -0.58
C ASN A 192 -24.33 11.73 -1.57
N GLY A 193 -23.56 11.86 -2.65
CA GLY A 193 -23.66 12.94 -3.64
C GLY A 193 -23.06 14.27 -3.16
N LYS A 194 -22.34 14.28 -2.03
CA LYS A 194 -21.65 15.47 -1.52
C LYS A 194 -20.31 15.65 -2.22
N ALA A 195 -20.00 16.89 -2.60
CA ALA A 195 -18.75 17.23 -3.24
C ALA A 195 -17.54 16.89 -2.36
N ILE A 196 -16.55 16.22 -2.96
CA ILE A 196 -15.23 16.00 -2.36
C ILE A 196 -14.37 17.21 -2.72
N ASN A 197 -14.03 18.02 -1.72
CA ASN A 197 -13.31 19.30 -1.92
C ASN A 197 -11.82 19.07 -2.15
N SER A 198 -11.49 18.43 -3.26
CA SER A 198 -10.10 18.15 -3.67
C SER A 198 -9.98 18.01 -5.19
N GLU A 199 -8.89 18.53 -5.73
CA GLU A 199 -8.47 18.34 -7.13
C GLU A 199 -7.67 17.03 -7.34
N TRP A 200 -7.46 16.24 -6.28
CA TRP A 200 -6.54 15.11 -6.20
C TRP A 200 -7.26 13.81 -5.79
N VAL A 201 -8.47 13.61 -6.26
CA VAL A 201 -9.28 12.43 -5.97
C VAL A 201 -8.98 11.33 -6.97
N SER A 202 -8.55 10.17 -6.51
CA SER A 202 -8.32 9.00 -7.38
C SER A 202 -9.65 8.50 -7.95
N THR A 203 -9.73 8.39 -9.28
CA THR A 203 -10.93 7.97 -10.02
C THR A 203 -10.76 6.66 -10.76
N ARG A 204 -9.51 6.27 -11.02
CA ARG A 204 -9.12 5.02 -11.69
C ARG A 204 -7.80 4.54 -11.15
N MET A 205 -7.62 3.22 -11.09
CA MET A 205 -6.40 2.56 -10.66
C MET A 205 -6.08 1.44 -11.65
N TYR A 206 -4.85 1.40 -12.17
CA TYR A 206 -4.42 0.43 -13.19
C TYR A 206 -2.91 0.16 -13.07
N VAL A 207 -2.43 -0.94 -13.64
CA VAL A 207 -1.00 -1.25 -13.70
C VAL A 207 -0.41 -0.67 -15.00
N PRO A 208 0.54 0.28 -14.93
CA PRO A 208 1.26 0.76 -16.10
C PRO A 208 2.15 -0.33 -16.72
N GLU A 209 2.40 -0.22 -18.02
CA GLU A 209 3.34 -1.07 -18.72
C GLU A 209 4.72 -1.06 -18.04
N GLY A 210 5.30 -2.25 -17.81
CA GLY A 210 6.61 -2.41 -17.18
C GLY A 210 6.63 -2.35 -15.66
N LEU A 211 5.48 -2.09 -15.00
CA LEU A 211 5.37 -1.98 -13.55
C LEU A 211 4.67 -3.18 -12.87
N ALA A 212 4.68 -4.33 -13.51
CA ALA A 212 4.32 -5.61 -12.92
C ALA A 212 5.54 -6.52 -12.76
N GLY A 213 5.61 -7.26 -11.68
CA GLY A 213 6.56 -8.34 -11.50
C GLY A 213 6.24 -9.54 -12.40
N GLU A 214 6.99 -10.61 -12.21
CA GLU A 214 6.76 -11.88 -12.91
C GLU A 214 7.22 -13.05 -12.03
N ASP A 215 6.26 -13.88 -11.65
CA ASP A 215 6.56 -15.11 -10.91
C ASP A 215 7.21 -16.13 -11.84
N ILE A 216 8.31 -16.74 -11.40
CA ILE A 216 9.05 -17.77 -12.16
C ILE A 216 9.24 -19.03 -11.31
N ALA A 217 9.56 -20.16 -11.96
CA ALA A 217 10.10 -21.32 -11.25
C ALA A 217 11.41 -20.94 -10.55
N LYS A 218 11.67 -21.55 -9.37
CA LYS A 218 12.89 -21.28 -8.61
C LYS A 218 14.12 -21.50 -9.48
N ASP A 219 14.95 -20.47 -9.62
CA ASP A 219 16.23 -20.54 -10.33
C ASP A 219 17.35 -21.15 -9.46
N ALA A 220 18.55 -21.29 -10.02
CA ALA A 220 19.70 -21.89 -9.34
C ALA A 220 20.19 -21.07 -8.13
N LEU A 221 19.91 -19.77 -8.08
CA LEU A 221 20.25 -18.89 -6.96
C LEU A 221 19.16 -18.83 -5.90
N GLY A 222 17.96 -19.29 -6.22
CA GLY A 222 16.82 -19.30 -5.30
C GLY A 222 15.77 -18.25 -5.60
N ASN A 223 15.93 -17.43 -6.67
CA ASN A 223 14.91 -16.47 -7.05
C ASN A 223 13.65 -17.20 -7.54
N THR A 224 12.49 -16.68 -7.17
CA THR A 224 11.17 -17.11 -7.64
C THR A 224 10.38 -15.97 -8.29
N SER A 225 11.04 -14.83 -8.47
CA SER A 225 10.61 -13.71 -9.30
C SER A 225 11.68 -13.41 -10.35
N ASN A 226 11.26 -12.95 -11.54
CA ASN A 226 12.15 -12.57 -12.62
C ASN A 226 13.02 -11.38 -12.21
N ILE A 227 14.35 -11.58 -12.19
CA ILE A 227 15.33 -10.58 -11.75
C ILE A 227 15.40 -9.32 -12.62
N ASP A 228 14.83 -9.31 -13.81
CA ASP A 228 14.75 -8.16 -14.69
C ASP A 228 13.45 -7.37 -14.58
N LYS A 229 12.59 -7.74 -13.60
CA LYS A 229 11.34 -7.07 -13.25
C LYS A 229 11.30 -6.76 -11.74
N ILE A 230 10.44 -5.82 -11.36
CA ILE A 230 10.20 -5.52 -9.95
C ILE A 230 9.65 -6.75 -9.22
N SER A 231 9.95 -6.85 -7.93
CA SER A 231 9.39 -7.90 -7.07
C SER A 231 9.04 -7.32 -5.70
N CYS A 232 7.81 -7.56 -5.27
CA CYS A 232 7.26 -7.03 -4.03
C CYS A 232 7.62 -5.54 -3.85
N PRO A 233 7.15 -4.65 -4.74
CA PRO A 233 7.40 -3.22 -4.60
C PRO A 233 6.82 -2.74 -3.27
N ASP A 234 7.59 -1.92 -2.57
CA ASP A 234 7.26 -1.42 -1.24
C ASP A 234 7.34 0.11 -1.23
N ASN A 235 8.52 0.66 -1.02
CA ASN A 235 8.72 2.10 -0.94
C ASN A 235 8.72 2.74 -2.33
N LEU A 236 8.01 3.86 -2.48
CA LEU A 236 7.91 4.59 -3.73
C LEU A 236 8.31 6.05 -3.55
N LYS A 237 9.02 6.61 -4.53
CA LYS A 237 9.29 8.04 -4.62
C LYS A 237 9.32 8.50 -6.05
N PHE A 238 8.52 9.49 -6.39
CA PHE A 238 8.55 10.15 -7.70
C PHE A 238 9.44 11.41 -7.66
N SER A 239 10.27 11.59 -8.67
CA SER A 239 11.01 12.82 -8.94
C SER A 239 10.43 13.51 -10.16
N GLU A 240 9.91 14.72 -9.96
CA GLU A 240 9.34 15.53 -11.05
C GLU A 240 10.39 15.95 -12.09
N LYS A 241 11.58 16.35 -11.64
CA LYS A 241 12.66 16.82 -12.52
C LYS A 241 13.22 15.67 -13.37
N MET A 242 13.43 14.50 -12.77
CA MET A 242 13.93 13.32 -13.48
C MET A 242 12.84 12.55 -14.24
N ARG A 243 11.58 12.88 -14.04
CA ARG A 243 10.43 12.15 -14.60
C ARG A 243 10.52 10.66 -14.29
N THR A 244 10.97 10.35 -13.07
CA THR A 244 11.35 8.99 -12.68
C THR A 244 10.65 8.58 -11.39
N LEU A 245 10.02 7.41 -11.41
CA LEU A 245 9.51 6.71 -10.26
C LEU A 245 10.61 5.78 -9.74
N PHE A 246 11.06 6.00 -8.52
CA PHE A 246 11.94 5.10 -7.79
C PHE A 246 11.10 4.10 -7.00
N ILE A 247 11.54 2.82 -7.01
CA ILE A 247 10.79 1.70 -6.43
C ILE A 247 11.79 0.86 -5.62
N GLY A 248 11.58 0.78 -4.31
CA GLY A 248 12.27 -0.14 -3.42
C GLY A 248 11.51 -1.46 -3.29
N GLU A 249 12.24 -2.54 -3.05
CA GLU A 249 11.67 -3.89 -2.85
C GLU A 249 11.77 -4.33 -1.40
N ASP A 250 10.70 -4.98 -0.90
CA ASP A 250 10.71 -5.88 0.26
C ASP A 250 10.31 -7.28 -0.21
N SER A 251 11.26 -7.97 -0.86
CA SER A 251 10.98 -9.21 -1.56
C SER A 251 11.67 -10.41 -0.96
N GLY A 252 10.89 -11.40 -0.56
CA GLY A 252 11.37 -12.77 -0.30
C GLY A 252 11.51 -13.61 -1.59
N TYR A 253 11.26 -13.05 -2.78
CA TYR A 253 11.30 -13.76 -4.06
C TYR A 253 12.51 -13.39 -4.92
N HIS A 254 13.22 -12.31 -4.59
CA HIS A 254 14.58 -12.01 -5.05
C HIS A 254 15.59 -12.30 -3.94
N VAL A 255 16.71 -12.93 -4.29
CA VAL A 255 17.80 -13.16 -3.34
C VAL A 255 18.43 -11.83 -2.90
N ASN A 256 18.61 -10.91 -3.84
CA ASN A 256 18.94 -9.52 -3.56
C ASN A 256 17.76 -8.65 -3.94
N ASN A 257 17.33 -7.77 -3.03
CA ASN A 257 16.37 -6.75 -3.35
C ASN A 257 17.05 -5.60 -4.10
N TYR A 258 16.27 -4.86 -4.86
CA TYR A 258 16.78 -3.80 -5.72
C TYR A 258 16.07 -2.47 -5.45
N LEU A 259 16.80 -1.39 -5.73
CA LEU A 259 16.22 -0.10 -6.01
C LEU A 259 16.12 0.08 -7.51
N TRP A 260 14.92 0.31 -8.00
CA TRP A 260 14.63 0.51 -9.42
C TRP A 260 14.37 1.98 -9.73
N ALA A 261 14.67 2.37 -10.96
CA ALA A 261 14.30 3.64 -11.57
C ALA A 261 13.44 3.35 -12.81
N TYR A 262 12.20 3.86 -12.80
CA TYR A 262 11.28 3.76 -13.94
C TYR A 262 11.00 5.16 -14.49
N ASN A 263 11.46 5.45 -15.70
CA ASN A 263 11.18 6.71 -16.34
C ASN A 263 9.78 6.67 -16.98
N VAL A 264 8.88 7.55 -16.53
CA VAL A 264 7.45 7.52 -16.92
C VAL A 264 7.20 7.95 -18.36
N ASP A 265 8.13 8.68 -18.97
CA ASP A 265 8.01 9.16 -20.37
C ASP A 265 8.50 8.10 -21.36
N THR A 266 9.63 7.46 -21.06
CA THR A 266 10.25 6.43 -21.95
C THR A 266 9.81 5.00 -21.64
N LYS A 267 9.12 4.78 -20.50
CA LYS A 267 8.70 3.46 -19.99
C LYS A 267 9.86 2.50 -19.69
N LYS A 268 11.08 3.03 -19.56
CA LYS A 268 12.27 2.23 -19.25
C LYS A 268 12.40 2.00 -17.76
N LEU A 269 12.58 0.74 -17.38
CA LEU A 269 12.91 0.27 -16.03
C LEU A 269 14.38 -0.12 -15.97
N ALA A 270 15.08 0.29 -14.91
CA ALA A 270 16.48 -0.05 -14.68
C ALA A 270 16.76 -0.28 -13.18
N ARG A 271 17.55 -1.29 -12.85
CA ARG A 271 18.11 -1.47 -11.51
C ARG A 271 19.22 -0.45 -11.30
N ILE A 272 19.18 0.32 -10.21
CA ILE A 272 20.21 1.33 -9.90
C ILE A 272 20.99 1.03 -8.62
N LEU A 273 20.47 0.14 -7.77
CA LEU A 273 21.15 -0.34 -6.56
C LEU A 273 20.71 -1.78 -6.28
N SER A 274 21.63 -2.60 -5.76
CA SER A 274 21.35 -3.90 -5.16
C SER A 274 21.66 -3.83 -3.67
N THR A 275 20.72 -4.26 -2.84
CA THR A 275 20.94 -4.42 -1.39
C THR A 275 21.75 -5.69 -1.11
N PRO A 276 22.31 -5.88 0.09
CA PRO A 276 22.84 -7.16 0.52
C PRO A 276 21.79 -8.27 0.40
N ALA A 277 22.23 -9.52 0.18
CA ALA A 277 21.31 -10.65 0.04
C ALA A 277 20.38 -10.77 1.26
N GLY A 278 19.08 -10.94 1.01
CA GLY A 278 18.03 -11.03 2.02
C GLY A 278 17.72 -9.73 2.75
N ALA A 279 18.27 -8.59 2.30
CA ALA A 279 17.93 -7.28 2.86
C ALA A 279 16.86 -6.58 2.03
N GLU A 280 15.99 -5.84 2.68
CA GLU A 280 14.98 -4.97 2.10
C GLU A 280 15.58 -3.63 1.63
N SER A 281 15.09 -3.08 0.52
CA SER A 281 15.37 -1.71 0.07
C SER A 281 14.29 -0.77 0.58
N THR A 282 14.58 0.03 1.60
CA THR A 282 13.61 0.83 2.35
C THR A 282 14.03 2.31 2.49
N GLY A 283 13.19 3.13 3.14
CA GLY A 283 13.48 4.53 3.47
C GLY A 283 13.75 5.41 2.25
N LEU A 284 13.08 5.13 1.14
CA LEU A 284 13.29 5.74 -0.15
C LEU A 284 12.91 7.22 -0.17
N HIS A 285 13.84 8.06 -0.58
CA HIS A 285 13.60 9.47 -0.85
C HIS A 285 14.47 9.93 -2.03
N ALA A 286 14.00 10.93 -2.77
CA ALA A 286 14.76 11.54 -3.84
C ALA A 286 14.72 13.06 -3.72
N VAL A 287 15.87 13.70 -3.88
CA VAL A 287 16.02 15.15 -3.92
C VAL A 287 16.66 15.51 -5.26
N ASP A 288 15.93 16.29 -6.04
CA ASP A 288 16.30 16.59 -7.42
C ASP A 288 17.60 17.38 -7.55
N GLU A 289 17.85 18.31 -6.62
CA GLU A 289 19.07 19.09 -6.61
C GLU A 289 19.35 19.72 -5.24
N VAL A 290 20.54 19.48 -4.70
CA VAL A 290 21.11 20.21 -3.58
C VAL A 290 22.58 20.49 -3.90
N ASN A 291 22.98 21.76 -3.98
CA ASN A 291 24.36 22.18 -4.27
C ASN A 291 24.95 21.55 -5.56
N GLY A 292 24.14 21.40 -6.61
CA GLY A 292 24.56 20.86 -7.89
C GLY A 292 24.59 19.32 -7.95
N TYR A 293 24.01 18.63 -6.95
CA TYR A 293 23.89 17.17 -6.92
C TYR A 293 22.46 16.71 -6.71
N THR A 294 22.10 15.63 -7.38
CA THR A 294 20.91 14.83 -7.13
C THR A 294 21.23 13.76 -6.10
N TYR A 295 20.33 13.53 -5.14
CA TYR A 295 20.47 12.49 -4.13
C TYR A 295 19.28 11.54 -4.20
N ILE A 296 19.54 10.24 -4.26
CA ILE A 296 18.55 9.18 -4.16
C ILE A 296 18.90 8.38 -2.92
N MET A 297 18.11 8.54 -1.87
CA MET A 297 18.29 7.82 -0.62
C MET A 297 17.66 6.44 -0.72
N SER A 298 18.38 5.43 -0.27
CA SER A 298 17.88 4.09 -0.04
C SER A 298 18.62 3.53 1.17
N ASN A 299 17.85 3.03 2.10
CA ASN A 299 18.37 2.27 3.23
C ASN A 299 18.29 0.79 2.90
N PHE A 300 18.94 -0.03 3.67
CA PHE A 300 18.59 -1.45 3.73
C PHE A 300 18.49 -1.89 5.20
N GLN A 301 17.62 -2.86 5.46
CA GLN A 301 17.44 -3.47 6.77
C GLN A 301 17.56 -4.99 6.71
N HIS A 302 17.76 -5.61 7.86
CA HIS A 302 17.82 -7.07 8.10
C HIS A 302 18.60 -7.89 7.04
N PRO A 303 19.87 -7.59 6.71
CA PRO A 303 20.66 -8.39 5.77
C PRO A 303 20.66 -9.86 6.17
N GLY A 304 20.36 -10.75 5.20
CA GLY A 304 20.32 -12.19 5.44
C GLY A 304 19.02 -12.73 6.02
N ASP A 305 17.97 -11.92 6.17
CA ASP A 305 16.64 -12.36 6.61
C ASP A 305 15.90 -13.12 5.52
N MET A 306 16.49 -14.24 5.10
CA MET A 306 15.99 -15.12 4.06
C MET A 306 16.57 -16.51 4.22
N THR A 307 15.83 -17.53 3.82
CA THR A 307 16.34 -18.89 3.66
C THR A 307 16.94 -19.05 2.27
N PHE A 308 18.25 -19.09 2.18
CA PHE A 308 18.98 -19.27 0.93
C PHE A 308 19.05 -20.73 0.49
N VAL A 309 19.21 -20.97 -0.81
CA VAL A 309 19.63 -22.29 -1.30
C VAL A 309 21.05 -22.62 -0.78
N PRO A 310 21.43 -23.93 -0.58
CA PRO A 310 22.67 -24.29 0.12
C PRO A 310 23.94 -23.64 -0.48
N ALA A 311 24.03 -23.51 -1.79
CA ALA A 311 25.19 -22.88 -2.45
C ALA A 311 25.30 -21.37 -2.12
N VAL A 312 24.19 -20.66 -2.12
CA VAL A 312 24.12 -19.23 -1.76
C VAL A 312 24.36 -19.05 -0.27
N GLU A 313 23.73 -19.88 0.58
CA GLU A 313 23.92 -19.86 2.06
C GLU A 313 25.42 -19.99 2.40
N THR A 314 26.11 -20.96 1.82
CA THR A 314 27.56 -21.19 2.05
C THR A 314 28.41 -20.00 1.62
N ALA A 315 28.07 -19.36 0.51
CA ALA A 315 28.83 -18.23 -0.03
C ALA A 315 28.57 -16.92 0.71
N VAL A 316 27.32 -16.66 1.09
CA VAL A 316 26.85 -15.33 1.50
C VAL A 316 26.75 -15.17 3.01
N ARG A 317 26.33 -16.22 3.76
CA ARG A 317 26.11 -16.13 5.20
C ARG A 317 27.34 -15.69 5.99
N PRO A 318 28.57 -16.21 5.71
CA PRO A 318 29.79 -15.75 6.41
C PRO A 318 30.07 -14.24 6.18
N LEU A 319 29.77 -13.73 4.97
CA LEU A 319 29.97 -12.32 4.65
C LEU A 319 28.93 -11.43 5.34
N ILE A 320 27.69 -11.89 5.44
CA ILE A 320 26.63 -11.19 6.19
C ILE A 320 27.03 -11.11 7.68
N ASN A 321 27.39 -12.21 8.28
CA ASN A 321 27.77 -12.26 9.69
C ASN A 321 28.97 -11.35 9.98
N GLN A 322 29.98 -11.37 9.11
CA GLN A 322 31.17 -10.54 9.27
C GLN A 322 30.90 -9.05 9.13
N ASN A 323 30.08 -8.65 8.13
CA ASN A 323 29.94 -7.24 7.74
C ASN A 323 28.71 -6.57 8.36
N PHE A 324 27.68 -7.34 8.76
CA PHE A 324 26.39 -6.81 9.22
C PHE A 324 25.99 -7.33 10.61
N LYS A 325 26.95 -7.71 11.47
CA LYS A 325 26.72 -8.18 12.84
C LYS A 325 25.61 -9.25 12.91
N ASP A 326 25.79 -10.32 12.17
CA ASP A 326 24.82 -11.44 12.08
C ASP A 326 23.42 -10.99 11.58
N GLY A 327 23.37 -10.02 10.70
CA GLY A 327 22.10 -9.50 10.13
C GLY A 327 21.44 -8.37 10.93
N TYR A 328 22.00 -7.98 12.09
CA TYR A 328 21.44 -6.92 12.94
C TYR A 328 21.89 -5.50 12.58
N SER A 329 22.82 -5.33 11.64
CA SER A 329 23.25 -4.01 11.17
C SER A 329 22.53 -3.64 9.89
N ALA A 330 21.78 -2.54 9.94
CA ALA A 330 21.21 -1.87 8.77
C ALA A 330 22.17 -0.76 8.31
N ALA A 331 21.90 -0.17 7.14
CA ALA A 331 22.58 1.04 6.69
C ALA A 331 21.62 2.06 6.13
N VAL A 332 21.90 3.33 6.41
CA VAL A 332 21.29 4.50 5.77
C VAL A 332 22.29 5.04 4.76
N GLY A 333 21.86 5.17 3.51
CA GLY A 333 22.74 5.57 2.43
C GLY A 333 22.04 6.38 1.36
N TYR A 334 22.83 6.83 0.39
CA TYR A 334 22.32 7.52 -0.79
C TYR A 334 23.23 7.33 -1.99
N LEU A 335 22.65 7.39 -3.18
CA LEU A 335 23.35 7.59 -4.42
C LEU A 335 23.41 9.09 -4.72
N ALA A 336 24.58 9.62 -5.06
CA ALA A 336 24.76 11.01 -5.45
C ALA A 336 25.26 11.10 -6.89
N PHE A 337 24.62 11.97 -7.66
CA PHE A 337 24.98 12.24 -9.06
C PHE A 337 25.12 13.75 -9.23
N LYS A 338 26.04 14.18 -10.07
CA LYS A 338 26.11 15.59 -10.48
C LYS A 338 24.83 15.92 -11.26
N ALA A 339 24.13 16.98 -10.83
CA ALA A 339 22.85 17.40 -11.42
C ALA A 339 23.05 18.04 -12.82
#